data_cb199607962595af10d3f5c66b7f86e7
#
_entry.id   cb199607962595af10d3f5c66b7f86e7
#
_cell.length_a   1.000
_cell.length_b   1.000
_cell.length_c   1.000
_cell.angle_alpha   90.00
_cell.angle_beta   90.00
_cell.angle_gamma   90.00
#
_symmetry.space_group_name_H-M   'P 1'
#
loop_
_entity.id
_entity.type
_entity.pdbx_description
1 polymer ?
#
loop_
_entity_poly.entity_id
_entity_poly.type
_entity_poly.pdbx_seq_one_letter_code
_entity_poly.pdbx_strand_id
1 'polypeptide(L)'
;MKKLNKTLALYLVTARYDWKEEDFLKKVEEACRSGVTLVQLREKECSTREYYELATKVKDITDKYHIPLIIDDRVDVCLAVDASGVHIGADELPVEVVRKLIGKDKILGVTAKTVERALEAEQHGADYLGVGAIYPTTTKVITQPTSIDTLKEIVTTVSIPIVAIGGIKEDNMEPLKGTGIAGVAIVSEIMKAKDIKQKCHRLRKKVMEILGGEANE
;
A
#
# COMPACT_ATOMS: atom_id res chain seq x y z
N MET A 1 -3.30 -16.58 3.99
CA MET A 1 -2.40 -15.72 4.78
C MET A 1 -0.95 -15.68 4.25
N LYS A 2 -0.16 -16.77 4.20
CA LYS A 2 1.26 -16.70 3.75
C LYS A 2 1.49 -16.07 2.36
N LYS A 3 0.55 -16.23 1.41
CA LYS A 3 0.66 -15.63 0.07
C LYS A 3 0.45 -14.12 0.12
N LEU A 4 -0.54 -13.63 0.87
CA LEU A 4 -0.82 -12.21 1.01
C LEU A 4 0.33 -11.49 1.74
N ASN A 5 0.89 -12.06 2.80
CA ASN A 5 2.03 -11.47 3.52
C ASN A 5 3.22 -11.18 2.59
N LYS A 6 3.56 -12.12 1.68
CA LYS A 6 4.64 -11.89 0.70
C LYS A 6 4.31 -10.76 -0.28
N THR A 7 3.04 -10.64 -0.66
CA THR A 7 2.53 -9.58 -1.54
C THR A 7 2.62 -8.20 -0.88
N LEU A 8 2.41 -8.12 0.43
CA LEU A 8 2.43 -6.86 1.18
C LEU A 8 3.83 -6.33 1.53
N ALA A 9 4.90 -7.11 1.31
CA ALA A 9 6.24 -6.83 1.85
C ALA A 9 6.79 -5.45 1.47
N LEU A 10 6.93 -5.13 0.18
CA LEU A 10 7.34 -3.82 -0.32
C LEU A 10 6.23 -3.22 -1.18
N TYR A 11 5.41 -2.40 -0.58
CA TYR A 11 4.19 -1.86 -1.15
C TYR A 11 4.42 -0.43 -1.67
N LEU A 12 4.35 -0.22 -2.98
CA LEU A 12 4.39 1.10 -3.58
C LEU A 12 2.99 1.72 -3.54
N VAL A 13 2.83 2.85 -2.86
CA VAL A 13 1.68 3.74 -3.05
C VAL A 13 2.12 4.88 -3.96
N THR A 14 1.43 5.07 -5.08
CA THR A 14 1.84 6.07 -6.06
C THR A 14 1.46 7.49 -5.65
N ALA A 15 2.20 8.45 -6.18
CA ALA A 15 1.85 9.86 -6.16
C ALA A 15 2.37 10.49 -7.46
N ARG A 16 1.48 11.18 -8.19
CA ARG A 16 1.82 11.70 -9.51
C ARG A 16 2.70 12.94 -9.46
N TYR A 17 2.57 13.77 -8.41
CA TYR A 17 3.20 15.07 -8.34
C TYR A 17 2.92 15.89 -9.61
N ASP A 18 3.88 16.72 -10.07
CA ASP A 18 3.77 17.53 -11.29
C ASP A 18 4.30 16.82 -12.55
N TRP A 19 4.47 15.47 -12.50
CA TRP A 19 5.00 14.74 -13.64
C TRP A 19 3.95 14.54 -14.73
N LYS A 20 4.42 14.58 -15.99
CA LYS A 20 3.64 14.11 -17.12
C LYS A 20 3.29 12.64 -16.93
N GLU A 21 2.17 12.23 -17.48
CA GLU A 21 1.68 10.87 -17.36
C GLU A 21 2.71 9.83 -17.83
N GLU A 22 3.39 10.09 -18.95
CA GLU A 22 4.42 9.20 -19.47
C GLU A 22 5.58 8.97 -18.48
N ASP A 23 6.05 10.02 -17.82
CA ASP A 23 7.12 9.92 -16.84
C ASP A 23 6.66 9.22 -15.56
N PHE A 24 5.41 9.45 -15.15
CA PHE A 24 4.79 8.72 -14.06
C PHE A 24 4.72 7.22 -14.35
N LEU A 25 4.21 6.83 -15.52
CA LEU A 25 4.11 5.42 -15.93
C LEU A 25 5.47 4.74 -16.02
N LYS A 26 6.51 5.40 -16.56
CA LYS A 26 7.89 4.90 -16.56
C LYS A 26 8.41 4.62 -15.14
N LYS A 27 8.11 5.50 -14.18
CA LYS A 27 8.51 5.31 -12.79
C LYS A 27 7.80 4.13 -12.13
N VAL A 28 6.51 3.98 -12.38
CA VAL A 28 5.74 2.83 -11.89
C VAL A 28 6.29 1.53 -12.48
N GLU A 29 6.55 1.50 -13.79
CA GLU A 29 7.12 0.32 -14.47
C GLU A 29 8.52 -0.03 -13.92
N GLU A 30 9.39 0.98 -13.73
CA GLU A 30 10.71 0.75 -13.15
C GLU A 30 10.62 0.19 -11.73
N ALA A 31 9.70 0.67 -10.89
CA ALA A 31 9.48 0.14 -9.56
C ALA A 31 8.97 -1.31 -9.60
N CYS A 32 8.03 -1.63 -10.49
CA CYS A 32 7.53 -2.99 -10.70
C CYS A 32 8.67 -3.96 -11.08
N ARG A 33 9.52 -3.56 -12.02
CA ARG A 33 10.68 -4.34 -12.48
C ARG A 33 11.73 -4.53 -11.39
N SER A 34 11.76 -3.66 -10.38
CA SER A 34 12.85 -3.56 -9.40
C SER A 34 12.51 -4.09 -8.01
N GLY A 35 11.38 -4.79 -7.87
CA GLY A 35 11.12 -5.60 -6.69
C GLY A 35 10.05 -5.08 -5.72
N VAL A 36 9.23 -4.10 -6.10
CA VAL A 36 7.97 -3.87 -5.38
C VAL A 36 7.06 -5.08 -5.52
N THR A 37 6.28 -5.37 -4.51
CA THR A 37 5.46 -6.58 -4.42
C THR A 37 3.97 -6.31 -4.52
N LEU A 38 3.58 -5.05 -4.40
CA LEU A 38 2.22 -4.54 -4.51
C LEU A 38 2.27 -3.09 -4.97
N VAL A 39 1.32 -2.68 -5.81
CA VAL A 39 1.15 -1.29 -6.24
C VAL A 39 -0.24 -0.81 -5.87
N GLN A 40 -0.33 0.37 -5.25
CA GLN A 40 -1.58 1.11 -5.09
C GLN A 40 -1.54 2.35 -5.97
N LEU A 41 -2.48 2.46 -6.89
CA LEU A 41 -2.71 3.69 -7.63
C LEU A 41 -3.54 4.64 -6.78
N ARG A 42 -3.00 5.82 -6.50
CA ARG A 42 -3.65 6.86 -5.71
C ARG A 42 -3.68 8.17 -6.47
N GLU A 43 -4.89 8.58 -6.85
CA GLU A 43 -5.18 9.86 -7.50
C GLU A 43 -6.35 10.53 -6.78
N LYS A 44 -6.15 11.77 -6.32
CA LYS A 44 -7.16 12.49 -5.51
C LYS A 44 -7.83 13.65 -6.27
N GLU A 45 -7.17 14.17 -7.30
CA GLU A 45 -7.57 15.41 -7.98
C GLU A 45 -7.79 15.19 -9.47
N CYS A 46 -8.50 14.12 -9.84
CA CYS A 46 -8.85 13.83 -11.23
C CYS A 46 -10.30 13.40 -11.37
N SER A 47 -10.85 13.53 -12.56
CA SER A 47 -12.18 13.01 -12.87
C SER A 47 -12.18 11.47 -12.84
N THR A 48 -13.36 10.87 -12.71
CA THR A 48 -13.51 9.40 -12.77
C THR A 48 -12.98 8.83 -14.08
N ARG A 49 -13.18 9.52 -15.19
CA ARG A 49 -12.69 9.10 -16.52
C ARG A 49 -11.16 9.10 -16.57
N GLU A 50 -10.53 10.17 -16.13
CA GLU A 50 -9.06 10.27 -16.08
C GLU A 50 -8.46 9.21 -15.15
N TYR A 51 -9.09 8.97 -13.99
CA TYR A 51 -8.64 7.91 -13.09
C TYR A 51 -8.76 6.53 -13.75
N TYR A 52 -9.88 6.24 -14.40
CA TYR A 52 -10.09 4.98 -15.11
C TYR A 52 -9.05 4.76 -16.22
N GLU A 53 -8.81 5.77 -17.06
CA GLU A 53 -7.82 5.71 -18.15
C GLU A 53 -6.40 5.49 -17.62
N LEU A 54 -6.01 6.19 -16.55
CA LEU A 54 -4.72 5.99 -15.90
C LEU A 54 -4.61 4.61 -15.23
N ALA A 55 -5.68 4.18 -14.53
CA ALA A 55 -5.73 2.87 -13.88
C ALA A 55 -5.58 1.72 -14.89
N THR A 56 -6.19 1.84 -16.08
CA THR A 56 -6.02 0.87 -17.15
C THR A 56 -4.56 0.74 -17.57
N LYS A 57 -3.85 1.86 -17.78
CA LYS A 57 -2.43 1.86 -18.17
C LYS A 57 -1.53 1.30 -17.06
N VAL A 58 -1.82 1.63 -15.79
CA VAL A 58 -1.07 1.09 -14.65
C VAL A 58 -1.36 -0.41 -14.48
N LYS A 59 -2.60 -0.85 -14.74
CA LYS A 59 -2.97 -2.27 -14.73
C LYS A 59 -2.17 -3.07 -15.76
N ASP A 60 -2.03 -2.57 -16.99
CA ASP A 60 -1.22 -3.20 -18.03
C ASP A 60 0.24 -3.37 -17.58
N ILE A 61 0.81 -2.36 -16.90
CA ILE A 61 2.16 -2.43 -16.36
C ILE A 61 2.24 -3.49 -15.25
N THR A 62 1.34 -3.44 -14.27
CA THR A 62 1.40 -4.37 -13.13
C THR A 62 1.17 -5.81 -13.54
N ASP A 63 0.29 -6.06 -14.51
CA ASP A 63 0.04 -7.40 -15.08
C ASP A 63 1.29 -7.97 -15.76
N LYS A 64 2.00 -7.15 -16.55
CA LYS A 64 3.26 -7.54 -17.21
C LYS A 64 4.29 -8.09 -16.23
N TYR A 65 4.31 -7.59 -14.99
CA TYR A 65 5.23 -8.01 -13.94
C TYR A 65 4.60 -8.92 -12.89
N HIS A 66 3.35 -9.36 -13.09
CA HIS A 66 2.58 -10.19 -12.16
C HIS A 66 2.46 -9.59 -10.75
N ILE A 67 2.36 -8.27 -10.66
CA ILE A 67 2.21 -7.53 -9.41
C ILE A 67 0.74 -7.13 -9.24
N PRO A 68 0.09 -7.43 -8.11
CA PRO A 68 -1.29 -7.00 -7.90
C PRO A 68 -1.42 -5.48 -7.87
N LEU A 69 -2.52 -4.98 -8.45
CA LEU A 69 -2.90 -3.57 -8.42
C LEU A 69 -4.04 -3.35 -7.42
N ILE A 70 -3.86 -2.40 -6.53
CA ILE A 70 -4.87 -1.87 -5.61
C ILE A 70 -5.27 -0.47 -6.08
N ILE A 71 -6.56 -0.17 -6.09
CA ILE A 71 -7.08 1.18 -6.35
C ILE A 71 -7.37 1.86 -5.02
N ASP A 72 -6.91 3.10 -4.85
CA ASP A 72 -7.19 3.91 -3.65
C ASP A 72 -8.60 4.49 -3.74
N ASP A 73 -9.43 4.27 -2.70
CA ASP A 73 -10.79 4.77 -2.46
C ASP A 73 -11.88 4.40 -3.48
N ARG A 74 -11.56 4.27 -4.74
CA ARG A 74 -12.53 4.20 -5.84
C ARG A 74 -12.89 2.75 -6.19
N VAL A 75 -13.93 2.24 -5.51
CA VAL A 75 -14.49 0.89 -5.76
C VAL A 75 -14.97 0.73 -7.20
N ASP A 76 -15.62 1.75 -7.76
CA ASP A 76 -16.10 1.76 -9.15
C ASP A 76 -14.96 1.61 -10.17
N VAL A 77 -13.86 2.33 -9.98
CA VAL A 77 -12.66 2.22 -10.82
C VAL A 77 -12.00 0.84 -10.64
N CYS A 78 -11.89 0.35 -9.39
CA CYS A 78 -11.37 -0.98 -9.11
C CYS A 78 -12.10 -2.08 -9.90
N LEU A 79 -13.43 -2.03 -9.90
CA LEU A 79 -14.27 -2.98 -10.63
C LEU A 79 -14.17 -2.80 -12.15
N ALA A 80 -14.16 -1.54 -12.61
CA ALA A 80 -14.13 -1.23 -14.03
C ALA A 80 -12.84 -1.67 -14.74
N VAL A 81 -11.67 -1.62 -14.05
CA VAL A 81 -10.38 -2.06 -14.61
C VAL A 81 -10.00 -3.49 -14.20
N ASP A 82 -10.88 -4.16 -13.46
CA ASP A 82 -10.61 -5.47 -12.87
C ASP A 82 -9.29 -5.50 -12.06
N ALA A 83 -9.06 -4.47 -11.23
CA ALA A 83 -7.91 -4.45 -10.34
C ALA A 83 -7.98 -5.56 -9.30
N SER A 84 -6.83 -5.92 -8.71
CA SER A 84 -6.74 -6.99 -7.70
C SER A 84 -7.47 -6.65 -6.40
N GLY A 85 -7.71 -5.36 -6.14
CA GLY A 85 -8.43 -4.93 -4.96
C GLY A 85 -8.53 -3.41 -4.81
N VAL A 86 -9.07 -2.99 -3.67
CA VAL A 86 -9.26 -1.60 -3.29
C VAL A 86 -8.72 -1.36 -1.88
N HIS A 87 -8.21 -0.17 -1.62
CA HIS A 87 -7.86 0.30 -0.28
C HIS A 87 -8.73 1.50 0.09
N ILE A 88 -9.33 1.47 1.28
CA ILE A 88 -10.22 2.54 1.75
C ILE A 88 -9.73 3.13 3.08
N GLY A 89 -9.99 4.40 3.28
CA GLY A 89 -9.74 5.12 4.52
C GLY A 89 -10.95 5.15 5.45
N ALA A 90 -11.07 6.24 6.22
CA ALA A 90 -12.14 6.42 7.19
C ALA A 90 -13.37 7.15 6.61
N ASP A 91 -13.15 7.95 5.57
CA ASP A 91 -14.16 8.85 4.99
C ASP A 91 -14.86 8.23 3.76
N GLU A 92 -14.48 7.01 3.38
CA GLU A 92 -15.02 6.26 2.26
C GLU A 92 -16.23 5.39 2.70
N LEU A 93 -16.73 4.57 1.80
CA LEU A 93 -17.84 3.64 2.11
C LEU A 93 -17.50 2.72 3.29
N PRO A 94 -18.49 2.31 4.11
CA PRO A 94 -18.29 1.31 5.16
C PRO A 94 -17.65 0.02 4.64
N VAL A 95 -16.80 -0.61 5.45
CA VAL A 95 -16.02 -1.80 5.07
C VAL A 95 -16.90 -2.94 4.55
N GLU A 96 -18.00 -3.22 5.24
CA GLU A 96 -18.96 -4.26 4.86
C GLU A 96 -19.67 -3.97 3.53
N VAL A 97 -19.89 -2.69 3.22
CA VAL A 97 -20.48 -2.26 1.95
C VAL A 97 -19.50 -2.49 0.82
N VAL A 98 -18.23 -2.07 1.01
CA VAL A 98 -17.16 -2.30 0.03
C VAL A 98 -16.93 -3.79 -0.19
N ARG A 99 -16.85 -4.58 0.88
CA ARG A 99 -16.70 -6.04 0.78
C ARG A 99 -17.84 -6.68 -0.03
N LYS A 100 -19.08 -6.24 0.19
CA LYS A 100 -20.23 -6.71 -0.59
C LYS A 100 -20.12 -6.36 -2.08
N LEU A 101 -19.64 -5.15 -2.40
CA LEU A 101 -19.49 -4.68 -3.79
C LEU A 101 -18.38 -5.43 -4.55
N ILE A 102 -17.21 -5.59 -3.95
CA ILE A 102 -16.05 -6.20 -4.62
C ILE A 102 -16.04 -7.74 -4.54
N GLY A 103 -16.94 -8.34 -3.75
CA GLY A 103 -16.97 -9.78 -3.53
C GLY A 103 -15.82 -10.26 -2.63
N LYS A 104 -15.65 -11.57 -2.51
CA LYS A 104 -14.64 -12.21 -1.64
C LYS A 104 -13.28 -12.46 -2.31
N ASP A 105 -13.21 -12.33 -3.63
CA ASP A 105 -12.03 -12.69 -4.39
C ASP A 105 -11.05 -11.51 -4.58
N LYS A 106 -11.54 -10.27 -4.44
CA LYS A 106 -10.72 -9.06 -4.49
C LYS A 106 -10.19 -8.67 -3.11
N ILE A 107 -8.98 -8.14 -3.08
CA ILE A 107 -8.30 -7.71 -1.86
C ILE A 107 -8.94 -6.41 -1.34
N LEU A 108 -9.31 -6.38 -0.06
CA LEU A 108 -9.78 -5.19 0.64
C LEU A 108 -8.74 -4.75 1.68
N GLY A 109 -8.07 -3.63 1.43
CA GLY A 109 -7.25 -2.95 2.41
C GLY A 109 -8.02 -1.86 3.14
N VAL A 110 -7.76 -1.68 4.42
CA VAL A 110 -8.41 -0.65 5.24
C VAL A 110 -7.38 0.10 6.08
N THR A 111 -7.46 1.43 6.07
CA THR A 111 -6.66 2.25 6.98
C THR A 111 -7.23 2.15 8.40
N ALA A 112 -6.36 1.79 9.37
CA ALA A 112 -6.69 1.79 10.79
C ALA A 112 -5.62 2.55 11.59
N LYS A 113 -6.05 3.44 12.48
CA LYS A 113 -5.17 4.23 13.37
C LYS A 113 -5.37 3.89 14.84
N THR A 114 -6.40 3.13 15.16
CA THR A 114 -6.76 2.68 16.51
C THR A 114 -7.08 1.20 16.49
N VAL A 115 -7.02 0.59 17.66
CA VAL A 115 -7.35 -0.83 17.86
C VAL A 115 -8.82 -1.11 17.53
N GLU A 116 -9.73 -0.20 17.92
CA GLU A 116 -11.16 -0.33 17.67
C GLU A 116 -11.45 -0.37 16.16
N ARG A 117 -10.81 0.55 15.39
CA ARG A 117 -10.97 0.57 13.93
C ARG A 117 -10.36 -0.66 13.27
N ALA A 118 -9.26 -1.19 13.81
CA ALA A 118 -8.64 -2.41 13.32
C ALA A 118 -9.54 -3.62 13.50
N LEU A 119 -10.15 -3.80 14.67
CA LEU A 119 -11.11 -4.86 14.96
C LEU A 119 -12.36 -4.75 14.09
N GLU A 120 -12.93 -3.55 13.97
CA GLU A 120 -14.08 -3.30 13.11
C GLU A 120 -13.78 -3.69 11.65
N ALA A 121 -12.63 -3.25 11.12
CA ALA A 121 -12.24 -3.56 9.75
C ALA A 121 -12.08 -5.07 9.51
N GLU A 122 -11.44 -5.79 10.44
CA GLU A 122 -11.29 -7.24 10.37
C GLU A 122 -12.65 -7.94 10.40
N GLN A 123 -13.55 -7.56 11.34
CA GLN A 123 -14.89 -8.13 11.46
C GLN A 123 -15.73 -7.96 10.20
N HIS A 124 -15.56 -6.84 9.50
CA HIS A 124 -16.29 -6.52 8.27
C HIS A 124 -15.58 -6.98 6.99
N GLY A 125 -14.51 -7.76 7.11
CA GLY A 125 -13.92 -8.50 6.01
C GLY A 125 -12.77 -7.79 5.30
N ALA A 126 -12.02 -6.92 5.97
CA ALA A 126 -10.73 -6.46 5.48
C ALA A 126 -9.74 -7.62 5.37
N ASP A 127 -8.91 -7.63 4.32
CA ASP A 127 -7.86 -8.63 4.13
C ASP A 127 -6.52 -8.17 4.71
N TYR A 128 -6.29 -6.87 4.81
CA TYR A 128 -5.11 -6.29 5.45
C TYR A 128 -5.42 -4.88 5.97
N LEU A 129 -4.59 -4.41 6.91
CA LEU A 129 -4.66 -3.05 7.42
C LEU A 129 -3.44 -2.23 7.00
N GLY A 130 -3.69 -0.96 6.64
CA GLY A 130 -2.67 0.08 6.56
C GLY A 130 -2.65 0.90 7.86
N VAL A 131 -1.56 0.84 8.61
CA VAL A 131 -1.43 1.52 9.91
C VAL A 131 -0.39 2.63 9.83
N GLY A 132 -0.79 3.85 10.11
CA GLY A 132 0.05 5.05 10.09
C GLY A 132 -0.77 6.37 10.09
N ALA A 133 -0.11 7.53 9.96
CA ALA A 133 1.29 7.70 9.57
C ALA A 133 2.24 7.40 10.74
N ILE A 134 3.25 6.55 10.52
CA ILE A 134 4.24 6.21 11.54
C ILE A 134 5.19 7.39 11.80
N TYR A 135 5.59 8.08 10.74
CA TYR A 135 6.44 9.27 10.79
C TYR A 135 5.77 10.46 10.09
N PRO A 136 6.17 11.69 10.40
CA PRO A 136 5.69 12.88 9.70
C PRO A 136 5.85 12.74 8.19
N THR A 137 4.83 13.16 7.43
CA THR A 137 4.84 13.05 5.97
C THR A 137 4.16 14.26 5.34
N THR A 138 4.65 14.68 4.19
CA THR A 138 4.05 15.74 3.36
C THR A 138 3.12 15.19 2.28
N THR A 139 3.01 13.87 2.13
CA THR A 139 2.20 13.22 1.08
C THR A 139 0.70 13.28 1.38
N LYS A 140 0.33 13.33 2.65
CA LYS A 140 -1.06 13.55 3.09
C LYS A 140 -1.06 14.67 4.13
N VAL A 141 -1.80 15.75 3.86
CA VAL A 141 -1.88 16.91 4.75
C VAL A 141 -2.66 16.53 6.01
N ILE A 142 -2.05 16.81 7.18
CA ILE A 142 -2.64 16.69 8.53
C ILE A 142 -3.08 15.25 8.88
N THR A 143 -2.12 14.42 9.26
CA THR A 143 -2.43 13.16 9.98
C THR A 143 -1.78 13.18 11.34
N GLN A 144 -2.54 12.87 12.39
CA GLN A 144 -1.92 12.57 13.69
C GLN A 144 -1.07 11.32 13.53
N PRO A 145 0.19 11.33 14.02
CA PRO A 145 1.05 10.16 13.96
C PRO A 145 0.46 8.99 14.76
N THR A 146 0.58 7.79 14.22
CA THR A 146 0.31 6.54 14.94
C THR A 146 1.62 6.05 15.53
N SER A 147 1.69 5.89 16.86
CA SER A 147 2.91 5.45 17.53
C SER A 147 3.27 4.00 17.16
N ILE A 148 4.56 3.64 17.33
CA ILE A 148 4.99 2.25 17.17
C ILE A 148 4.35 1.34 18.21
N ASP A 149 4.05 1.85 19.41
CA ASP A 149 3.36 1.07 20.44
C ASP A 149 1.90 0.79 20.04
N THR A 150 1.19 1.78 19.50
CA THR A 150 -0.14 1.57 18.93
C THR A 150 -0.09 0.57 17.76
N LEU A 151 0.93 0.66 16.89
CA LEU A 151 1.13 -0.32 15.82
C LEU A 151 1.28 -1.75 16.37
N LYS A 152 2.10 -1.96 17.42
CA LYS A 152 2.28 -3.26 18.07
C LYS A 152 0.99 -3.77 18.70
N GLU A 153 0.25 -2.89 19.36
CA GLU A 153 -1.04 -3.22 19.96
C GLU A 153 -2.03 -3.70 18.90
N ILE A 154 -2.15 -3.00 17.77
CA ILE A 154 -2.97 -3.44 16.65
C ILE A 154 -2.50 -4.80 16.12
N VAL A 155 -1.19 -4.99 15.91
CA VAL A 155 -0.61 -6.25 15.41
C VAL A 155 -0.94 -7.45 16.32
N THR A 156 -0.97 -7.25 17.64
CA THR A 156 -1.29 -8.33 18.59
C THR A 156 -2.79 -8.58 18.74
N THR A 157 -3.62 -7.64 18.29
CA THR A 157 -5.07 -7.68 18.50
C THR A 157 -5.83 -8.32 17.34
N VAL A 158 -5.38 -8.12 16.09
CA VAL A 158 -6.03 -8.67 14.90
C VAL A 158 -5.23 -9.80 14.29
N SER A 159 -5.89 -10.67 13.51
CA SER A 159 -5.26 -11.81 12.84
C SER A 159 -4.85 -11.52 11.39
N ILE A 160 -5.42 -10.47 10.77
CA ILE A 160 -5.09 -10.07 9.41
C ILE A 160 -3.76 -9.31 9.34
N PRO A 161 -3.03 -9.40 8.22
CA PRO A 161 -1.72 -8.77 8.08
C PRO A 161 -1.79 -7.24 8.11
N ILE A 162 -0.72 -6.63 8.62
CA ILE A 162 -0.60 -5.18 8.78
C ILE A 162 0.57 -4.66 7.97
N VAL A 163 0.34 -3.56 7.27
CA VAL A 163 1.35 -2.77 6.56
C VAL A 163 1.56 -1.46 7.29
N ALA A 164 2.78 -1.15 7.68
CA ALA A 164 3.13 0.16 8.20
C ALA A 164 3.26 1.18 7.07
N ILE A 165 2.70 2.39 7.25
CA ILE A 165 2.71 3.44 6.24
C ILE A 165 2.96 4.82 6.85
N GLY A 166 3.44 5.75 6.03
CA GLY A 166 3.56 7.17 6.35
C GLY A 166 4.96 7.56 6.82
N GLY A 167 5.65 8.35 6.00
CA GLY A 167 6.97 8.91 6.27
C GLY A 167 8.10 7.88 6.41
N ILE A 168 7.84 6.62 6.05
CA ILE A 168 8.84 5.54 6.13
C ILE A 168 9.88 5.72 5.03
N LYS A 169 11.16 5.64 5.44
CA LYS A 169 12.35 5.77 4.59
C LYS A 169 13.36 4.67 4.91
N GLU A 170 14.34 4.52 4.04
CA GLU A 170 15.42 3.54 4.19
C GLU A 170 16.16 3.67 5.54
N ASP A 171 16.34 4.90 6.04
CA ASP A 171 17.10 5.23 7.23
C ASP A 171 16.30 5.23 8.54
N ASN A 172 14.97 5.20 8.49
CA ASN A 172 14.12 5.29 9.67
C ASN A 172 13.25 4.07 9.96
N MET A 173 13.38 2.99 9.18
CA MET A 173 12.50 1.82 9.36
C MET A 173 13.01 0.77 10.37
N GLU A 174 14.23 0.91 10.92
CA GLU A 174 14.76 -0.03 11.92
C GLU A 174 13.84 -0.23 13.15
N PRO A 175 13.18 0.81 13.70
CA PRO A 175 12.23 0.64 14.82
C PRO A 175 11.02 -0.25 14.50
N LEU A 176 10.75 -0.55 13.22
CA LEU A 176 9.67 -1.46 12.81
C LEU A 176 10.05 -2.95 12.94
N LYS A 177 11.33 -3.25 13.15
CA LYS A 177 11.81 -4.61 13.34
C LYS A 177 11.20 -5.24 14.59
N GLY A 178 10.70 -6.46 14.44
CA GLY A 178 10.08 -7.19 15.55
C GLY A 178 8.69 -6.71 15.96
N THR A 179 8.08 -5.76 15.21
CA THR A 179 6.70 -5.32 15.49
C THR A 179 5.66 -6.33 15.02
N GLY A 180 6.01 -7.29 14.16
CA GLY A 180 5.09 -8.29 13.62
C GLY A 180 4.31 -7.83 12.37
N ILE A 181 4.68 -6.70 11.76
CA ILE A 181 4.08 -6.24 10.49
C ILE A 181 4.40 -7.21 9.34
N ALA A 182 3.54 -7.22 8.32
CA ALA A 182 3.71 -8.02 7.11
C ALA A 182 4.44 -7.26 5.98
N GLY A 183 4.57 -5.95 6.10
CA GLY A 183 5.24 -5.13 5.10
C GLY A 183 5.22 -3.63 5.40
N VAL A 184 5.79 -2.87 4.49
CA VAL A 184 5.82 -1.40 4.55
C VAL A 184 5.31 -0.80 3.25
N ALA A 185 4.50 0.26 3.35
CA ALA A 185 4.05 1.04 2.20
C ALA A 185 4.87 2.32 2.08
N ILE A 186 5.41 2.55 0.89
CA ILE A 186 6.35 3.63 0.60
C ILE A 186 5.85 4.45 -0.60
N VAL A 187 5.93 5.77 -0.50
CA VAL A 187 5.54 6.71 -1.57
C VAL A 187 6.76 7.44 -2.10
N SER A 188 7.12 8.55 -1.47
CA SER A 188 8.10 9.51 -1.98
C SER A 188 9.51 8.93 -2.11
N GLU A 189 9.89 8.05 -1.22
CA GLU A 189 11.22 7.41 -1.21
C GLU A 189 11.49 6.60 -2.50
N ILE A 190 10.43 6.00 -3.09
CA ILE A 190 10.50 5.31 -4.38
C ILE A 190 10.22 6.30 -5.51
N MET A 191 9.06 6.98 -5.48
CA MET A 191 8.61 7.80 -6.62
C MET A 191 9.56 8.96 -6.94
N LYS A 192 10.21 9.58 -5.94
CA LYS A 192 11.18 10.68 -6.12
C LYS A 192 12.63 10.23 -6.20
N ALA A 193 12.91 8.93 -6.19
CA ALA A 193 14.28 8.43 -6.32
C ALA A 193 14.88 8.84 -7.68
N LYS A 194 16.17 9.23 -7.67
CA LYS A 194 16.94 9.47 -8.90
C LYS A 194 17.19 8.17 -9.66
N ASP A 195 17.43 7.10 -8.91
CA ASP A 195 17.60 5.74 -9.42
C ASP A 195 16.61 4.83 -8.66
N ILE A 196 15.46 4.61 -9.28
CA ILE A 196 14.36 3.80 -8.69
C ILE A 196 14.80 2.35 -8.53
N LYS A 197 15.56 1.81 -9.48
CA LYS A 197 16.05 0.43 -9.44
C LYS A 197 16.90 0.19 -8.19
N GLN A 198 17.95 0.96 -8.01
CA GLN A 198 18.81 0.82 -6.84
C GLN A 198 18.06 1.07 -5.53
N LYS A 199 17.17 2.07 -5.52
CA LYS A 199 16.35 2.38 -4.34
C LYS A 199 15.45 1.20 -3.96
N CYS A 200 14.73 0.62 -4.91
CA CYS A 200 13.86 -0.54 -4.65
C CYS A 200 14.66 -1.76 -4.16
N HIS A 201 15.83 -2.02 -4.72
CA HIS A 201 16.67 -3.11 -4.25
C HIS A 201 17.12 -2.92 -2.80
N ARG A 202 17.59 -1.72 -2.42
CA ARG A 202 17.97 -1.42 -1.03
C ARG A 202 16.77 -1.51 -0.07
N LEU A 203 15.64 -0.91 -0.45
CA LEU A 203 14.41 -0.98 0.35
C LEU A 203 13.95 -2.42 0.54
N ARG A 204 13.96 -3.24 -0.53
CA ARG A 204 13.57 -4.63 -0.43
C ARG A 204 14.45 -5.40 0.54
N LYS A 205 15.79 -5.24 0.44
CA LYS A 205 16.74 -5.87 1.38
C LYS A 205 16.41 -5.46 2.83
N LYS A 206 16.28 -4.16 3.08
CA LYS A 206 15.98 -3.64 4.43
C LYS A 206 14.63 -4.12 4.96
N VAL A 207 13.62 -4.17 4.11
CA VAL A 207 12.29 -4.70 4.48
C VAL A 207 12.39 -6.19 4.86
N MET A 208 13.11 -7.00 4.10
CA MET A 208 13.29 -8.42 4.45
C MET A 208 13.99 -8.60 5.80
N GLU A 209 15.03 -7.79 6.10
CA GLU A 209 15.69 -7.78 7.42
C GLU A 209 14.71 -7.45 8.56
N ILE A 210 13.81 -6.48 8.35
CA ILE A 210 12.80 -6.05 9.34
C ILE A 210 11.75 -7.14 9.57
N LEU A 211 11.32 -7.79 8.50
CA LEU A 211 10.30 -8.85 8.56
C LEU A 211 10.84 -10.19 9.07
N GLY A 212 12.13 -10.29 9.39
CA GLY A 212 12.76 -11.51 9.90
C GLY A 212 12.97 -12.59 8.82
N GLY A 213 12.92 -12.21 7.54
CA GLY A 213 13.23 -13.08 6.42
C GLY A 213 14.73 -13.03 6.09
N GLU A 214 15.34 -14.18 5.77
CA GLU A 214 16.64 -14.18 5.10
C GLU A 214 16.48 -13.57 3.71
N ALA A 215 17.33 -12.62 3.36
CA ALA A 215 17.44 -12.10 2.01
C ALA A 215 18.05 -13.22 1.14
N ASN A 216 17.22 -14.09 0.59
CA ASN A 216 17.65 -14.98 -0.48
C ASN A 216 17.93 -14.10 -1.71
N GLU A 217 19.18 -14.09 -2.13
CA GLU A 217 19.69 -13.48 -3.35
C GLU A 217 18.99 -13.99 -4.61
#